data_e2213ecf49845b9cd9c6b1f7ebe29fbb
#
_entry.id   e2213ecf49845b9cd9c6b1f7ebe29fbb
#
_cell.length_a   1.000
_cell.length_b   1.000
_cell.length_c   1.000
_cell.angle_alpha   90.00
_cell.angle_beta   90.00
_cell.angle_gamma   90.00
#
_symmetry.space_group_name_H-M   'P 1'
#
loop_
_entity.id
_entity.type
_entity.pdbx_description
1 polymer ?
#
loop_
_entity_poly.entity_id
_entity_poly.type
_entity_poly.pdbx_seq_one_letter_code
_entity_poly.pdbx_strand_id
1 'polypeptide(L)'
;MECGLIRFAYRSDREPAIVSLIQDACAMAGRNGVKIHAVEDESPEPDVAEAQVAVPEHSHPGESQSNGLAESAIKELVDHVRTLKMSLEHRLRGRLPNKLSVMAWLVEHSSYVLNRCKLGTDGRTAYGRLHGKESTARLCEFGERILWCVPRKHRCKLDARWRYGIVLGRASNCDQNYIGLADGSIVTARAIVRLVPSLRWSMEKVGAVTGVPMDVKTKQGL
;
A
#
# COMPACT_ATOMS: atom_id res chain seq x y z
N MET A 1 19.31 6.46 -4.14
CA MET A 1 19.36 7.58 -3.20
C MET A 1 18.55 7.16 -2.00
N GLU A 2 19.23 6.82 -0.93
CA GLU A 2 18.61 6.56 0.37
C GLU A 2 18.00 7.86 0.87
N CYS A 3 16.79 7.81 1.43
CA CYS A 3 16.21 8.95 2.10
C CYS A 3 17.14 9.32 3.26
N GLY A 4 17.72 10.51 3.19
CA GLY A 4 18.64 11.03 4.20
C GLY A 4 17.98 11.39 5.54
N LEU A 5 16.96 10.64 5.97
CA LEU A 5 16.32 10.75 7.27
C LEU A 5 17.15 9.97 8.29
N ILE A 6 18.01 10.67 9.00
CA ILE A 6 18.86 10.12 10.06
C ILE A 6 18.03 9.87 11.35
N ARG A 7 16.94 10.60 11.53
CA ARG A 7 16.10 10.52 12.73
C ARG A 7 14.63 10.76 12.36
N PHE A 8 13.71 9.94 12.89
CA PHE A 8 12.27 10.17 12.78
C PHE A 8 11.57 9.85 14.10
N ALA A 9 10.56 10.65 14.44
CA ALA A 9 9.68 10.39 15.56
C ALA A 9 8.34 9.86 15.02
N TYR A 10 7.74 8.92 15.74
CA TYR A 10 6.36 8.47 15.49
C TYR A 10 5.51 8.72 16.72
N ARG A 11 4.29 9.18 16.49
CA ARG A 11 3.32 9.44 17.55
C ARG A 11 2.19 8.43 17.47
N SER A 12 1.83 7.84 18.59
CA SER A 12 0.72 6.88 18.69
C SER A 12 -0.01 7.01 20.01
N ASP A 13 -1.24 6.49 20.05
CA ASP A 13 -1.96 6.26 21.29
C ASP A 13 -1.35 5.10 22.05
N ARG A 14 -1.49 5.10 23.40
CA ARG A 14 -1.00 4.03 24.26
C ARG A 14 -1.91 2.79 24.24
N GLU A 15 -2.69 2.57 23.21
CA GLU A 15 -3.47 1.35 23.05
C GLU A 15 -2.52 0.14 22.90
N PRO A 16 -2.68 -0.94 23.68
CA PRO A 16 -1.79 -2.09 23.66
C PRO A 16 -1.62 -2.71 22.27
N ALA A 17 -2.68 -2.72 21.45
CA ALA A 17 -2.64 -3.22 20.08
C ALA A 17 -1.75 -2.36 19.16
N ILE A 18 -1.80 -1.05 19.31
CA ILE A 18 -0.99 -0.10 18.53
C ILE A 18 0.48 -0.18 18.96
N VAL A 19 0.73 -0.25 20.26
CA VAL A 19 2.09 -0.41 20.82
C VAL A 19 2.73 -1.70 20.29
N SER A 20 2.00 -2.83 20.33
CA SER A 20 2.48 -4.11 19.79
C SER A 20 2.77 -4.02 18.29
N LEU A 21 1.88 -3.42 17.49
CA LEU A 21 2.07 -3.23 16.06
C LEU A 21 3.32 -2.39 15.73
N ILE A 22 3.55 -1.33 16.50
CA ILE A 22 4.73 -0.48 16.35
C ILE A 22 5.99 -1.24 16.74
N GLN A 23 5.99 -2.01 17.83
CA GLN A 23 7.11 -2.85 18.23
C GLN A 23 7.46 -3.88 17.15
N ASP A 24 6.46 -4.53 16.55
CA ASP A 24 6.66 -5.46 15.44
C ASP A 24 7.23 -4.77 14.19
N ALA A 25 6.71 -3.59 13.85
CA ALA A 25 7.22 -2.79 12.73
C ALA A 25 8.66 -2.35 12.97
N CYS A 26 8.99 -1.95 14.20
CA CYS A 26 10.34 -1.60 14.63
C CYS A 26 11.30 -2.80 14.57
N ALA A 27 10.86 -3.97 15.02
CA ALA A 27 11.64 -5.21 14.94
C ALA A 27 11.91 -5.64 13.49
N MET A 28 10.94 -5.43 12.58
CA MET A 28 11.12 -5.65 11.14
C MET A 28 12.11 -4.66 10.51
N ALA A 29 12.04 -3.39 10.88
CA ALA A 29 12.96 -2.36 10.41
C ALA A 29 14.39 -2.60 10.91
N GLY A 30 14.56 -3.06 12.16
CA GLY A 30 15.85 -3.44 12.73
C GLY A 30 16.53 -4.59 11.99
N ARG A 31 15.76 -5.56 11.46
CA ARG A 31 16.30 -6.64 10.58
C ARG A 31 16.83 -6.11 9.24
N ASN A 32 16.36 -4.95 8.80
CA ASN A 32 16.80 -4.28 7.58
C ASN A 32 17.94 -3.26 7.82
N GLY A 33 18.63 -3.33 8.97
CA GLY A 33 19.78 -2.48 9.31
C GLY A 33 19.43 -1.12 9.94
N VAL A 34 18.13 -0.86 10.22
CA VAL A 34 17.70 0.34 10.95
C VAL A 34 17.79 0.06 12.45
N LYS A 35 18.69 0.75 13.16
CA LYS A 35 18.76 0.67 14.63
C LYS A 35 17.65 1.54 15.23
N ILE A 36 16.76 0.91 15.99
CA ILE A 36 15.66 1.58 16.67
C ILE A 36 15.92 1.54 18.16
N HIS A 37 16.03 2.72 18.77
CA HIS A 37 16.11 2.87 20.21
C HIS A 37 14.78 3.42 20.73
N ALA A 38 14.14 2.70 21.66
CA ALA A 38 13.10 3.26 22.50
C ALA A 38 13.79 4.14 23.54
N VAL A 39 13.63 5.45 23.44
CA VAL A 39 14.16 6.40 24.42
C VAL A 39 13.09 6.60 25.46
N GLU A 40 13.23 5.95 26.61
CA GLU A 40 12.59 6.35 27.85
C GLU A 40 13.45 7.48 28.45
N ASP A 41 12.97 8.73 28.30
CA ASP A 41 13.33 9.96 29.05
C ASP A 41 14.80 10.35 29.30
N GLU A 42 15.80 9.81 28.60
CA GLU A 42 17.18 10.33 28.71
C GLU A 42 17.67 10.94 27.38
N SER A 43 18.23 12.15 27.48
CA SER A 43 18.86 12.85 26.36
C SER A 43 20.00 12.01 25.80
N PRO A 44 20.05 11.74 24.48
CA PRO A 44 21.10 10.91 23.89
C PRO A 44 22.44 11.63 23.93
N GLU A 45 23.48 10.93 24.36
CA GLU A 45 24.86 11.36 24.24
C GLU A 45 25.25 11.61 22.76
N PRO A 46 26.11 12.59 22.46
CA PRO A 46 26.34 13.11 21.10
C PRO A 46 27.17 12.22 20.16
N ASP A 47 27.58 11.02 20.56
CA ASP A 47 28.62 10.24 19.86
C ASP A 47 28.11 9.02 19.05
N VAL A 48 26.80 8.93 18.73
CA VAL A 48 26.33 7.87 17.84
C VAL A 48 26.07 8.45 16.45
N ALA A 49 27.15 8.68 15.71
CA ALA A 49 27.09 8.98 14.28
C ALA A 49 26.50 7.76 13.52
N GLU A 50 25.49 8.04 12.65
CA GLU A 50 24.98 7.17 11.58
C GLU A 50 23.95 6.07 11.91
N ALA A 51 23.29 6.06 13.06
CA ALA A 51 22.12 5.20 13.24
C ALA A 51 20.83 5.97 12.90
N GLN A 52 19.97 5.40 12.04
CA GLN A 52 18.59 5.88 11.89
C GLN A 52 17.84 5.59 13.20
N VAL A 53 17.49 6.63 13.95
CA VAL A 53 16.85 6.51 15.27
C VAL A 53 15.37 6.82 15.13
N ALA A 54 14.51 5.87 15.49
CA ALA A 54 13.07 6.09 15.64
C ALA A 54 12.76 6.42 17.11
N VAL A 55 12.20 7.59 17.35
CA VAL A 55 11.82 8.04 18.70
C VAL A 55 10.31 7.90 18.86
N PRO A 56 9.82 7.08 19.81
CA PRO A 56 8.39 7.01 20.11
C PRO A 56 7.93 8.29 20.83
N GLU A 57 6.91 8.94 20.29
CA GLU A 57 6.17 10.00 20.97
C GLU A 57 4.77 9.49 21.30
N HIS A 58 4.41 9.52 22.56
CA HIS A 58 3.06 9.15 22.99
C HIS A 58 2.21 10.41 23.22
N SER A 59 0.95 10.36 22.79
CA SER A 59 -0.02 11.39 23.15
C SER A 59 -0.32 11.34 24.65
N HIS A 60 -0.60 12.50 25.26
CA HIS A 60 -1.04 12.53 26.65
C HIS A 60 -2.39 11.78 26.82
N PRO A 61 -2.56 11.00 27.90
CA PRO A 61 -3.82 10.33 28.17
C PRO A 61 -4.97 11.35 28.24
N GLY A 62 -6.01 11.19 27.40
CA GLY A 62 -7.18 12.06 27.37
C GLY A 62 -7.10 13.24 26.40
N GLU A 63 -6.00 13.45 25.67
CA GLU A 63 -5.88 14.49 24.64
C GLU A 63 -6.09 13.92 23.22
N SER A 64 -7.34 13.79 22.79
CA SER A 64 -7.65 13.38 21.39
C SER A 64 -7.14 14.38 20.35
N GLN A 65 -6.99 15.66 20.70
CA GLN A 65 -6.50 16.70 19.79
C GLN A 65 -5.05 16.51 19.34
N SER A 66 -4.22 15.80 20.13
CA SER A 66 -2.82 15.53 19.77
C SER A 66 -2.70 14.58 18.57
N ASN A 67 -3.73 13.77 18.29
CA ASN A 67 -3.79 12.82 17.15
C ASN A 67 -4.59 13.34 15.95
N GLY A 68 -5.02 14.61 15.95
CA GLY A 68 -5.88 15.17 14.91
C GLY A 68 -5.35 15.02 13.48
N LEU A 69 -4.02 14.99 13.28
CA LEU A 69 -3.42 14.74 11.96
C LEU A 69 -3.63 13.29 11.51
N ALA A 70 -3.46 12.33 12.41
CA ALA A 70 -3.66 10.91 12.11
C ALA A 70 -5.15 10.62 11.84
N GLU A 71 -6.04 11.15 12.67
CA GLU A 71 -7.49 11.02 12.49
C GLU A 71 -7.95 11.63 11.16
N SER A 72 -7.44 12.83 10.81
CA SER A 72 -7.73 13.47 9.53
C SER A 72 -7.25 12.62 8.34
N ALA A 73 -6.05 12.04 8.43
CA ALA A 73 -5.51 11.17 7.39
C ALA A 73 -6.33 9.88 7.23
N ILE A 74 -6.76 9.27 8.35
CA ILE A 74 -7.64 8.08 8.33
C ILE A 74 -8.98 8.41 7.71
N LYS A 75 -9.60 9.53 8.11
CA LYS A 75 -10.88 9.99 7.55
C LYS A 75 -10.78 10.18 6.04
N GLU A 76 -9.73 10.84 5.58
CA GLU A 76 -9.48 11.05 4.16
C GLU A 76 -9.31 9.72 3.41
N LEU A 77 -8.53 8.77 3.97
CA LEU A 77 -8.37 7.46 3.36
C LEU A 77 -9.71 6.73 3.24
N VAL A 78 -10.53 6.75 4.29
CA VAL A 78 -11.87 6.12 4.30
C VAL A 78 -12.78 6.75 3.25
N ASP A 79 -12.78 8.08 3.12
CA ASP A 79 -13.59 8.79 2.13
C ASP A 79 -13.13 8.47 0.70
N HIS A 80 -11.82 8.36 0.48
CA HIS A 80 -11.26 7.95 -0.81
C HIS A 80 -11.60 6.49 -1.16
N VAL A 81 -11.49 5.57 -0.19
CA VAL A 81 -11.90 4.16 -0.34
C VAL A 81 -13.39 4.07 -0.70
N ARG A 82 -14.25 4.84 -0.04
CA ARG A 82 -15.68 4.90 -0.33
C ARG A 82 -15.94 5.36 -1.77
N THR A 83 -15.26 6.41 -2.20
CA THR A 83 -15.37 6.94 -3.57
C THR A 83 -14.93 5.93 -4.62
N LEU A 84 -13.79 5.26 -4.43
CA LEU A 84 -13.29 4.22 -5.33
C LEU A 84 -14.22 3.01 -5.36
N LYS A 85 -14.77 2.60 -4.20
CA LYS A 85 -15.76 1.52 -4.13
C LYS A 85 -17.00 1.85 -4.94
N MET A 86 -17.57 3.04 -4.77
CA MET A 86 -18.75 3.49 -5.53
C MET A 86 -18.46 3.53 -7.03
N SER A 87 -17.30 4.01 -7.44
CA SER A 87 -16.87 4.02 -8.84
C SER A 87 -16.77 2.60 -9.40
N LEU A 88 -16.17 1.67 -8.64
CA LEU A 88 -16.06 0.27 -9.04
C LEU A 88 -17.44 -0.40 -9.15
N GLU A 89 -18.32 -0.21 -8.18
CA GLU A 89 -19.70 -0.73 -8.19
C GLU A 89 -20.50 -0.21 -9.40
N HIS A 90 -20.32 1.06 -9.75
CA HIS A 90 -20.92 1.64 -10.95
C HIS A 90 -20.41 0.95 -12.23
N ARG A 91 -19.12 0.71 -12.35
CA ARG A 91 -18.49 0.01 -13.48
C ARG A 91 -18.94 -1.45 -13.57
N LEU A 92 -19.07 -2.12 -12.45
CA LEU A 92 -19.51 -3.52 -12.35
C LEU A 92 -21.04 -3.69 -12.47
N ARG A 93 -21.80 -2.59 -12.42
CA ARG A 93 -23.27 -2.56 -12.41
C ARG A 93 -23.87 -3.41 -11.27
N GLY A 94 -23.22 -3.38 -10.08
CA GLY A 94 -23.67 -4.15 -8.93
C GLY A 94 -22.93 -3.77 -7.66
N ARG A 95 -23.45 -4.20 -6.51
CA ARG A 95 -22.84 -3.91 -5.19
C ARG A 95 -21.83 -4.96 -4.79
N LEU A 96 -20.72 -4.52 -4.19
CA LEU A 96 -19.68 -5.36 -3.63
C LEU A 96 -19.88 -5.48 -2.12
N PRO A 97 -20.05 -6.71 -1.58
CA PRO A 97 -20.07 -6.94 -0.14
C PRO A 97 -18.77 -6.46 0.52
N ASN A 98 -18.88 -5.79 1.68
CA ASN A 98 -17.71 -5.26 2.40
C ASN A 98 -16.76 -6.34 2.95
N LYS A 99 -17.23 -7.60 3.03
CA LYS A 99 -16.45 -8.74 3.54
C LYS A 99 -15.53 -9.38 2.48
N LEU A 100 -15.60 -8.94 1.22
CA LEU A 100 -14.73 -9.50 0.17
C LEU A 100 -13.28 -9.11 0.38
N SER A 101 -12.35 -10.03 0.12
CA SER A 101 -10.90 -9.81 0.20
C SER A 101 -10.42 -8.64 -0.67
N VAL A 102 -11.13 -8.37 -1.77
CA VAL A 102 -10.86 -7.23 -2.65
C VAL A 102 -10.95 -5.88 -1.93
N MET A 103 -11.70 -5.78 -0.82
CA MET A 103 -11.77 -4.54 -0.03
C MET A 103 -10.43 -4.19 0.63
N ALA A 104 -9.68 -5.17 1.10
CA ALA A 104 -8.33 -4.95 1.64
C ALA A 104 -7.37 -4.38 0.56
N TRP A 105 -7.49 -4.89 -0.67
CA TRP A 105 -6.74 -4.36 -1.82
C TRP A 105 -7.18 -2.95 -2.20
N LEU A 106 -8.45 -2.62 -2.05
CA LEU A 106 -8.96 -1.28 -2.31
C LEU A 106 -8.38 -0.26 -1.34
N VAL A 107 -8.20 -0.62 -0.06
CA VAL A 107 -7.52 0.23 0.94
C VAL A 107 -6.05 0.44 0.57
N GLU A 108 -5.33 -0.63 0.23
CA GLU A 108 -3.93 -0.56 -0.21
C GLU A 108 -3.77 0.33 -1.46
N HIS A 109 -4.63 0.13 -2.45
CA HIS A 109 -4.65 0.95 -3.67
C HIS A 109 -4.97 2.42 -3.39
N SER A 110 -5.93 2.69 -2.51
CA SER A 110 -6.30 4.05 -2.10
C SER A 110 -5.12 4.78 -1.45
N SER A 111 -4.42 4.12 -0.54
CA SER A 111 -3.21 4.65 0.10
C SER A 111 -2.12 4.95 -0.94
N TYR A 112 -1.90 4.02 -1.89
CA TYR A 112 -0.94 4.22 -2.98
C TYR A 112 -1.28 5.47 -3.81
N VAL A 113 -2.56 5.64 -4.19
CA VAL A 113 -3.03 6.77 -5.01
C VAL A 113 -2.89 8.08 -4.24
N LEU A 114 -3.35 8.15 -2.98
CA LEU A 114 -3.24 9.36 -2.17
C LEU A 114 -1.80 9.82 -2.03
N ASN A 115 -0.88 8.93 -1.74
CA ASN A 115 0.53 9.27 -1.58
C ASN A 115 1.20 9.82 -2.85
N ARG A 116 0.71 9.44 -4.03
CA ARG A 116 1.33 9.79 -5.33
C ARG A 116 0.57 10.81 -6.15
N CYS A 117 -0.70 11.04 -5.86
CA CYS A 117 -1.54 11.91 -6.69
C CYS A 117 -2.11 13.10 -5.90
N LYS A 118 -2.23 13.00 -4.56
CA LYS A 118 -2.71 14.12 -3.75
C LYS A 118 -1.61 15.16 -3.59
N LEU A 119 -1.91 16.40 -3.98
CA LEU A 119 -1.06 17.55 -3.74
C LEU A 119 -1.28 18.11 -2.32
N GLY A 120 -0.21 18.39 -1.61
CA GLY A 120 -0.25 19.12 -0.37
C GLY A 120 -0.36 20.63 -0.58
N THR A 121 -0.36 21.38 0.51
CA THR A 121 -0.41 22.86 0.49
C THR A 121 0.78 23.50 -0.23
N ASP A 122 1.91 22.79 -0.30
CA ASP A 122 3.12 23.19 -1.01
C ASP A 122 3.14 22.80 -2.51
N GLY A 123 2.02 22.28 -3.03
CA GLY A 123 1.90 21.84 -4.42
C GLY A 123 2.66 20.55 -4.76
N ARG A 124 3.20 19.82 -3.77
CA ARG A 124 3.92 18.55 -3.95
C ARG A 124 3.13 17.37 -3.42
N THR A 125 3.33 16.21 -4.01
CA THR A 125 2.80 14.96 -3.49
C THR A 125 3.65 14.44 -2.30
N ALA A 126 3.10 13.57 -1.46
CA ALA A 126 3.89 12.92 -0.39
C ALA A 126 5.07 12.14 -0.99
N TYR A 127 4.83 11.44 -2.11
CA TYR A 127 5.88 10.75 -2.87
C TYR A 127 6.96 11.72 -3.38
N GLY A 128 6.56 12.87 -3.95
CA GLY A 128 7.48 13.88 -4.45
C GLY A 128 8.36 14.50 -3.36
N ARG A 129 7.82 14.71 -2.16
CA ARG A 129 8.60 15.17 -1.00
C ARG A 129 9.66 14.16 -0.58
N LEU A 130 9.28 12.86 -0.52
CA LEU A 130 10.17 11.80 -0.04
C LEU A 130 11.27 11.46 -1.05
N HIS A 131 10.95 11.44 -2.35
CA HIS A 131 11.86 10.99 -3.41
C HIS A 131 12.48 12.10 -4.25
N GLY A 132 12.14 13.36 -3.99
CA GLY A 132 12.63 14.53 -4.76
C GLY A 132 12.10 14.61 -6.20
N LYS A 133 11.19 13.72 -6.60
CA LYS A 133 10.60 13.67 -7.94
C LYS A 133 9.15 13.17 -7.90
N GLU A 134 8.32 13.67 -8.81
CA GLU A 134 6.94 13.22 -8.92
C GLU A 134 6.82 11.82 -9.54
N SER A 135 5.75 11.12 -9.17
CA SER A 135 5.48 9.79 -9.71
C SER A 135 4.98 9.88 -11.16
N THR A 136 5.65 9.20 -12.07
CA THR A 136 5.24 9.08 -13.48
C THR A 136 4.49 7.77 -13.78
N ALA A 137 4.12 7.03 -12.75
CA ALA A 137 3.49 5.72 -12.88
C ALA A 137 2.11 5.84 -13.53
N ARG A 138 1.92 5.14 -14.66
CA ARG A 138 0.61 4.99 -15.30
C ARG A 138 -0.18 3.94 -14.54
N LEU A 139 -1.35 4.32 -14.00
CA LEU A 139 -2.22 3.43 -13.27
C LEU A 139 -3.36 2.91 -14.17
N CYS A 140 -3.68 1.62 -14.02
CA CYS A 140 -4.95 1.08 -14.45
C CYS A 140 -6.00 1.33 -13.38
N GLU A 141 -7.27 1.31 -13.78
CA GLU A 141 -8.37 1.42 -12.83
C GLU A 141 -8.42 0.19 -11.91
N PHE A 142 -8.70 0.38 -10.64
CA PHE A 142 -8.85 -0.72 -9.68
C PHE A 142 -10.00 -1.65 -10.10
N GLY A 143 -9.78 -2.95 -10.05
CA GLY A 143 -10.75 -3.95 -10.46
C GLY A 143 -10.89 -4.17 -11.97
N GLU A 144 -10.11 -3.46 -12.79
CA GLU A 144 -10.11 -3.62 -14.24
C GLU A 144 -9.53 -4.98 -14.66
N ARG A 145 -10.21 -5.68 -15.58
CA ARG A 145 -9.65 -6.87 -16.24
C ARG A 145 -8.60 -6.44 -17.26
N ILE A 146 -7.49 -7.15 -17.22
CA ILE A 146 -6.34 -6.94 -18.09
C ILE A 146 -5.78 -8.26 -18.60
N LEU A 147 -4.88 -8.18 -19.58
CA LEU A 147 -3.96 -9.26 -19.89
C LEU A 147 -2.62 -8.97 -19.23
N TRP A 148 -2.04 -9.97 -18.56
CA TRP A 148 -0.71 -9.88 -17.98
C TRP A 148 0.23 -10.90 -18.63
N CYS A 149 1.52 -10.52 -18.74
CA CYS A 149 2.53 -11.37 -19.35
C CYS A 149 3.06 -12.40 -18.36
N VAL A 150 2.85 -13.69 -18.65
CA VAL A 150 3.39 -14.78 -17.86
C VAL A 150 4.91 -14.88 -18.06
N PRO A 151 5.74 -14.88 -16.98
CA PRO A 151 7.19 -15.01 -17.10
C PRO A 151 7.59 -16.31 -17.79
N ARG A 152 8.69 -16.26 -18.57
CA ARG A 152 9.19 -17.42 -19.34
C ARG A 152 9.40 -18.68 -18.49
N LYS A 153 9.87 -18.52 -17.25
CA LYS A 153 10.11 -19.64 -16.32
C LYS A 153 8.85 -20.41 -15.90
N HIS A 154 7.67 -19.85 -16.12
CA HIS A 154 6.38 -20.43 -15.73
C HIS A 154 5.51 -20.84 -16.92
N ARG A 155 6.08 -21.02 -18.11
CA ARG A 155 5.35 -21.44 -19.30
C ARG A 155 6.22 -22.29 -20.25
N CYS A 156 5.60 -23.21 -20.96
CA CYS A 156 6.21 -23.92 -22.07
C CYS A 156 6.31 -23.03 -23.34
N LYS A 157 7.10 -23.46 -24.33
CA LYS A 157 7.32 -22.68 -25.56
C LYS A 157 6.04 -22.38 -26.34
N LEU A 158 5.07 -23.27 -26.32
CA LEU A 158 3.80 -23.17 -27.06
C LEU A 158 2.64 -22.62 -26.21
N ASP A 159 2.84 -22.37 -24.90
CA ASP A 159 1.81 -21.83 -24.03
C ASP A 159 1.51 -20.37 -24.35
N ALA A 160 0.25 -19.97 -24.08
CA ALA A 160 -0.18 -18.58 -24.21
C ALA A 160 0.68 -17.66 -23.33
N ARG A 161 1.26 -16.65 -23.97
CA ARG A 161 2.10 -15.66 -23.30
C ARG A 161 1.32 -14.74 -22.35
N TRP A 162 0.06 -14.49 -22.66
CA TRP A 162 -0.81 -13.56 -21.98
C TRP A 162 -1.97 -14.31 -21.32
N ARG A 163 -2.26 -13.97 -20.07
CA ARG A 163 -3.42 -14.50 -19.34
C ARG A 163 -4.25 -13.37 -18.77
N TYR A 164 -5.53 -13.65 -18.55
CA TYR A 164 -6.44 -12.69 -17.92
C TYR A 164 -6.17 -12.56 -16.42
N GLY A 165 -6.35 -11.34 -15.90
CA GLY A 165 -6.30 -11.05 -14.47
C GLY A 165 -7.05 -9.78 -14.14
N ILE A 166 -7.18 -9.47 -12.85
CA ILE A 166 -7.82 -8.27 -12.31
C ILE A 166 -6.75 -7.40 -11.65
N VAL A 167 -6.72 -6.10 -11.97
CA VAL A 167 -5.81 -5.16 -11.33
C VAL A 167 -6.27 -4.88 -9.90
N LEU A 168 -5.40 -5.13 -8.93
CA LEU A 168 -5.65 -4.88 -7.50
C LEU A 168 -4.83 -3.71 -6.96
N GLY A 169 -3.90 -3.19 -7.74
CA GLY A 169 -3.06 -2.07 -7.37
C GLY A 169 -1.65 -2.19 -7.93
N ARG A 170 -0.75 -1.36 -7.41
CA ARG A 170 0.65 -1.33 -7.80
C ARG A 170 1.54 -1.42 -6.58
N ALA A 171 2.62 -2.17 -6.68
CA ALA A 171 3.60 -2.30 -5.62
C ALA A 171 4.33 -0.96 -5.39
N SER A 172 4.55 -0.61 -4.13
CA SER A 172 5.18 0.68 -3.76
C SER A 172 6.68 0.70 -4.01
N ASN A 173 7.32 -0.46 -3.90
CA ASN A 173 8.78 -0.65 -3.94
C ASN A 173 9.32 -1.11 -5.31
N CYS A 174 8.44 -1.49 -6.24
CA CYS A 174 8.85 -1.95 -7.57
C CYS A 174 7.83 -1.56 -8.63
N ASP A 175 8.26 -1.61 -9.91
CA ASP A 175 7.41 -1.27 -11.06
C ASP A 175 6.54 -2.45 -11.50
N GLN A 176 5.76 -3.04 -10.54
CA GLN A 176 4.89 -4.17 -10.78
C GLN A 176 3.47 -3.89 -10.32
N ASN A 177 2.50 -4.54 -10.97
CA ASN A 177 1.10 -4.49 -10.59
C ASN A 177 0.72 -5.76 -9.84
N TYR A 178 -0.10 -5.64 -8.81
CA TYR A 178 -0.78 -6.76 -8.16
C TYR A 178 -1.97 -7.18 -9.01
N ILE A 179 -2.05 -8.45 -9.31
CA ILE A 179 -3.05 -9.01 -10.23
C ILE A 179 -3.71 -10.20 -9.58
N GLY A 180 -5.02 -10.14 -9.40
CA GLY A 180 -5.85 -11.25 -8.97
C GLY A 180 -6.18 -12.18 -10.12
N LEU A 181 -6.06 -13.48 -9.90
CA LEU A 181 -6.36 -14.52 -10.87
C LEU A 181 -7.74 -15.15 -10.62
N ALA A 182 -8.22 -15.91 -11.58
CA ALA A 182 -9.53 -16.57 -11.50
C ALA A 182 -9.61 -17.67 -10.43
N ASP A 183 -8.46 -18.22 -10.02
CA ASP A 183 -8.34 -19.20 -8.93
C ASP A 183 -8.26 -18.58 -7.55
N GLY A 184 -8.40 -17.23 -7.46
CA GLY A 184 -8.31 -16.45 -6.24
C GLY A 184 -6.87 -16.06 -5.85
N SER A 185 -5.85 -16.62 -6.47
CA SER A 185 -4.44 -16.32 -6.18
C SER A 185 -4.03 -14.93 -6.68
N ILE A 186 -2.92 -14.43 -6.14
CA ILE A 186 -2.36 -13.12 -6.48
C ILE A 186 -0.97 -13.32 -7.10
N VAL A 187 -0.74 -12.62 -8.19
CA VAL A 187 0.58 -12.55 -8.85
C VAL A 187 1.01 -11.10 -9.04
N THR A 188 2.31 -10.90 -9.26
CA THR A 188 2.85 -9.59 -9.64
C THR A 188 3.37 -9.64 -11.07
N ALA A 189 3.09 -8.60 -11.85
CA ALA A 189 3.61 -8.47 -13.20
C ALA A 189 3.86 -7.00 -13.57
N ARG A 190 4.94 -6.77 -14.31
CA ARG A 190 5.27 -5.46 -14.87
C ARG A 190 4.49 -5.20 -16.17
N ALA A 191 4.49 -6.17 -17.08
CA ALA A 191 3.88 -6.03 -18.39
C ALA A 191 2.40 -6.42 -18.35
N ILE A 192 1.55 -5.44 -18.61
CA ILE A 192 0.09 -5.59 -18.69
C ILE A 192 -0.44 -4.91 -19.96
N VAL A 193 -1.55 -5.41 -20.46
CA VAL A 193 -2.29 -4.84 -21.62
C VAL A 193 -3.74 -4.66 -21.23
N ARG A 194 -4.27 -3.45 -21.38
CA ARG A 194 -5.67 -3.13 -21.13
C ARG A 194 -6.58 -3.73 -22.21
N LEU A 195 -7.70 -4.27 -21.78
CA LEU A 195 -8.73 -4.76 -22.70
C LEU A 195 -9.55 -3.62 -23.31
N VAL A 196 -10.32 -3.93 -24.35
CA VAL A 196 -11.31 -3.01 -24.89
C VAL A 196 -12.36 -2.69 -23.80
N PRO A 197 -12.97 -1.50 -23.79
CA PRO A 197 -13.86 -1.05 -22.71
C PRO A 197 -14.99 -2.03 -22.36
N SER A 198 -15.57 -2.72 -23.34
CA SER A 198 -16.66 -3.68 -23.15
C SER A 198 -16.27 -4.96 -22.37
N LEU A 199 -14.98 -5.30 -22.32
CA LEU A 199 -14.47 -6.51 -21.67
C LEU A 199 -13.74 -6.23 -20.35
N ARG A 200 -13.64 -4.96 -19.93
CA ARG A 200 -12.84 -4.57 -18.73
C ARG A 200 -13.45 -4.95 -17.41
N TRP A 201 -14.77 -5.11 -17.33
CA TRP A 201 -15.47 -5.18 -16.07
C TRP A 201 -16.23 -6.50 -15.92
N SER A 202 -16.03 -7.18 -14.79
CA SER A 202 -16.72 -8.43 -14.47
C SER A 202 -16.85 -8.59 -12.96
N MET A 203 -18.08 -8.53 -12.44
CA MET A 203 -18.39 -8.73 -11.04
C MET A 203 -17.91 -10.10 -10.54
N GLU A 204 -18.17 -11.15 -11.30
CA GLU A 204 -17.75 -12.52 -10.98
C GLU A 204 -16.24 -12.62 -10.75
N LYS A 205 -15.44 -12.02 -11.62
CA LYS A 205 -13.96 -12.11 -11.54
C LYS A 205 -13.40 -11.27 -10.40
N VAL A 206 -13.99 -10.11 -10.11
CA VAL A 206 -13.60 -9.30 -8.95
C VAL A 206 -13.96 -10.03 -7.65
N GLY A 207 -15.13 -10.66 -7.59
CA GLY A 207 -15.56 -11.44 -6.41
C GLY A 207 -14.76 -12.73 -6.18
N ALA A 208 -14.11 -13.28 -7.21
CA ALA A 208 -13.30 -14.49 -7.10
C ALA A 208 -11.94 -14.27 -6.41
N VAL A 209 -11.52 -13.02 -6.20
CA VAL A 209 -10.24 -12.70 -5.52
C VAL A 209 -10.35 -13.07 -4.04
N THR A 210 -9.52 -13.99 -3.56
CA THR A 210 -9.48 -14.46 -2.16
C THR A 210 -8.24 -14.05 -1.41
N GLY A 211 -7.09 -13.89 -2.09
CA GLY A 211 -5.84 -13.44 -1.46
C GLY A 211 -5.92 -12.00 -0.96
N VAL A 212 -5.23 -11.70 0.14
CA VAL A 212 -5.14 -10.37 0.74
C VAL A 212 -3.74 -9.78 0.61
N PRO A 213 -3.56 -8.44 0.76
CA PRO A 213 -2.25 -7.80 0.61
C PRO A 213 -1.16 -8.38 1.53
N MET A 214 -1.51 -8.76 2.75
CA MET A 214 -0.58 -9.32 3.74
C MET A 214 0.05 -10.63 3.27
N ASP A 215 -0.71 -11.51 2.61
CA ASP A 215 -0.22 -12.80 2.11
C ASP A 215 0.91 -12.63 1.08
N VAL A 216 0.82 -11.58 0.26
CA VAL A 216 1.81 -11.30 -0.79
C VAL A 216 3.07 -10.66 -0.19
N LYS A 217 2.92 -9.73 0.76
CA LYS A 217 4.04 -9.08 1.45
C LYS A 217 4.88 -10.10 2.22
N THR A 218 4.24 -11.04 2.92
CA THR A 218 4.92 -12.10 3.66
C THR A 218 5.73 -13.02 2.74
N LYS A 219 5.21 -13.38 1.55
CA LYS A 219 5.91 -14.23 0.57
C LYS A 219 7.07 -13.52 -0.12
N GLN A 220 7.09 -12.20 -0.16
CA GLN A 220 8.15 -11.40 -0.79
C GLN A 220 9.27 -10.99 0.19
N GLY A 221 9.16 -11.36 1.47
CA GLY A 221 10.17 -11.07 2.49
C GLY A 221 10.30 -9.58 2.82
N LEU A 222 9.21 -8.83 2.71
CA LEU A 222 9.09 -7.42 3.08
C LEU A 222 8.55 -7.27 4.49
#